data_edb34003bd0f1cdeefa34d8504a5ae75
#
_entry.id   edb34003bd0f1cdeefa34d8504a5ae75
#
_cell.length_a   1.000
_cell.length_b   1.000
_cell.length_c   1.000
_cell.angle_alpha   90.00
_cell.angle_beta   90.00
_cell.angle_gamma   90.00
#
_symmetry.space_group_name_H-M   'P 1'
#
loop_
_entity.id
_entity.type
_entity.pdbx_description
1 polymer ?
#
loop_
_entity_poly.entity_id
_entity_poly.type
_entity_poly.pdbx_seq_one_letter_code
_entity_poly.pdbx_strand_id
1 'polypeptide(L)'
;MKTYQEMTLAERQAEYAALRRTHEEQKALGLELNMARGKPGREQLDMVMEMYNIPLTADDFITDGIDARNYGYVAGIPIARKLFADLLGCKPSQVIAGGNSSLEMMFDAVSKAYTHGLLHSEKPWGKLDRVKWLCPVPGYDRHFKVTESFGMELIPVRMTETGPDMDEVERLIRDPEVRGMWNVPKYSNPTGITYSDETIRRLAAMKPAAPDFMLMWDNAYCVHELEGDFVPFPDILSLCGEYGNADMVYEFASTSKITFPGAGIACAAVSDANIEYFKNLLNIQIISYDKMNQLRHVRYLKDKETTLALMRRHAAILGPKFRTVEDELDRHLAPCGIARWSHPKGGYFISLDAMPGTAKRTLELCRDAGVTMTAAGATFPYGVDPQ
;
A
#
# COMPACT_ATOMS: atom_id res chain seq x y z
N MET A 1 -6.83 -0.39 37.36
CA MET A 1 -5.63 -1.24 37.53
C MET A 1 -4.44 -0.30 37.66
N LYS A 2 -3.42 -0.60 38.49
CA LYS A 2 -2.19 0.21 38.56
C LYS A 2 -1.39 0.00 37.27
N THR A 3 -0.78 1.04 36.72
CA THR A 3 0.23 0.90 35.68
C THR A 3 1.47 0.20 36.23
N TYR A 4 2.27 -0.43 35.36
CA TYR A 4 3.51 -1.07 35.84
C TYR A 4 4.50 -0.09 36.49
N GLN A 5 4.41 1.20 36.17
CA GLN A 5 5.21 2.26 36.83
C GLN A 5 4.79 2.51 38.28
N GLU A 6 3.49 2.36 38.57
CA GLU A 6 2.91 2.56 39.90
C GLU A 6 3.03 1.32 40.81
N MET A 7 3.38 0.18 40.24
CA MET A 7 3.54 -1.07 40.99
C MET A 7 4.86 -1.10 41.80
N THR A 8 4.80 -1.63 42.99
CA THR A 8 5.99 -1.99 43.75
C THR A 8 6.77 -3.14 43.11
N LEU A 9 8.01 -3.36 43.51
CA LEU A 9 8.82 -4.46 42.98
C LEU A 9 8.14 -5.83 43.25
N ALA A 10 7.57 -6.02 44.44
CA ALA A 10 6.87 -7.27 44.81
C ALA A 10 5.63 -7.49 43.93
N GLU A 11 4.83 -6.45 43.66
CA GLU A 11 3.67 -6.52 42.75
C GLU A 11 4.11 -6.88 41.34
N ARG A 12 5.18 -6.25 40.81
CA ARG A 12 5.72 -6.57 39.46
C ARG A 12 6.26 -8.00 39.38
N GLN A 13 6.90 -8.51 40.42
CA GLN A 13 7.38 -9.89 40.44
C GLN A 13 6.23 -10.91 40.47
N ALA A 14 5.17 -10.62 41.23
CA ALA A 14 3.98 -11.47 41.25
C ALA A 14 3.27 -11.49 39.89
N GLU A 15 3.11 -10.32 39.28
CA GLU A 15 2.51 -10.18 37.96
C GLU A 15 3.35 -10.89 36.90
N TYR A 16 4.67 -10.73 36.89
CA TYR A 16 5.57 -11.43 35.97
C TYR A 16 5.45 -12.96 36.09
N ALA A 17 5.35 -13.47 37.34
CA ALA A 17 5.15 -14.89 37.57
C ALA A 17 3.79 -15.40 37.03
N ALA A 18 2.74 -14.57 37.13
CA ALA A 18 1.41 -14.88 36.58
C ALA A 18 1.44 -14.88 35.07
N LEU A 19 1.99 -13.83 34.44
CA LEU A 19 2.10 -13.72 32.97
C LEU A 19 2.97 -14.85 32.39
N ARG A 20 4.04 -15.26 33.06
CA ARG A 20 4.83 -16.42 32.61
C ARG A 20 4.00 -17.71 32.58
N ARG A 21 3.17 -17.95 33.61
CA ARG A 21 2.29 -19.14 33.59
C ARG A 21 1.30 -19.08 32.44
N THR A 22 0.65 -17.93 32.24
CA THR A 22 -0.26 -17.74 31.11
C THR A 22 0.43 -17.97 29.77
N HIS A 23 1.67 -17.47 29.62
CA HIS A 23 2.43 -17.67 28.39
C HIS A 23 2.75 -19.16 28.13
N GLU A 24 3.15 -19.92 29.15
CA GLU A 24 3.38 -21.38 29.02
C GLU A 24 2.07 -22.14 28.70
N GLU A 25 0.94 -21.69 29.26
CA GLU A 25 -0.39 -22.25 28.93
C GLU A 25 -0.75 -22.00 27.46
N GLN A 26 -0.55 -20.78 26.96
CA GLN A 26 -0.77 -20.43 25.56
C GLN A 26 0.14 -21.23 24.62
N LYS A 27 1.42 -21.35 24.97
CA LYS A 27 2.38 -22.15 24.22
C LYS A 27 1.98 -23.62 24.13
N ALA A 28 1.43 -24.18 25.22
CA ALA A 28 0.97 -25.56 25.26
C ALA A 28 -0.23 -25.85 24.32
N LEU A 29 -0.94 -24.81 23.84
CA LEU A 29 -2.03 -24.94 22.88
C LEU A 29 -1.55 -25.34 21.49
N GLY A 30 -0.25 -25.18 21.18
CA GLY A 30 0.33 -25.52 19.88
C GLY A 30 -0.26 -24.74 18.70
N LEU A 31 -0.60 -23.47 18.90
CA LEU A 31 -1.20 -22.63 17.86
C LEU A 31 -0.21 -22.34 16.74
N GLU A 32 -0.71 -22.23 15.51
CA GLU A 32 0.05 -21.81 14.32
C GLU A 32 -0.70 -20.70 13.60
N LEU A 33 -0.62 -19.49 14.14
CA LEU A 33 -1.31 -18.30 13.64
C LEU A 33 -0.31 -17.38 12.91
N ASN A 34 -0.62 -17.04 11.66
CA ASN A 34 0.24 -16.15 10.88
C ASN A 34 -0.46 -14.81 10.63
N MET A 35 0.04 -13.76 11.30
CA MET A 35 -0.41 -12.38 11.20
C MET A 35 0.61 -11.47 10.48
N ALA A 36 1.65 -12.05 9.86
CA ALA A 36 2.75 -11.29 9.27
C ALA A 36 2.40 -10.58 7.95
N ARG A 37 1.29 -10.91 7.31
CA ARG A 37 0.92 -10.39 5.99
C ARG A 37 -0.55 -10.02 5.90
N GLY A 38 -0.84 -8.78 5.48
CA GLY A 38 -2.18 -8.32 5.13
C GLY A 38 -2.62 -8.89 3.77
N LYS A 39 -3.31 -10.03 3.80
CA LYS A 39 -3.83 -10.72 2.62
C LYS A 39 -5.27 -11.18 2.84
N PRO A 40 -6.10 -11.25 1.79
CA PRO A 40 -7.44 -11.80 1.90
C PRO A 40 -7.44 -13.20 2.51
N GLY A 41 -8.32 -13.42 3.48
CA GLY A 41 -8.57 -14.72 4.07
C GLY A 41 -9.42 -15.61 3.14
N ARG A 42 -9.52 -16.90 3.50
CA ARG A 42 -10.27 -17.88 2.70
C ARG A 42 -11.71 -17.47 2.42
N GLU A 43 -12.43 -16.97 3.42
CA GLU A 43 -13.82 -16.51 3.27
C GLU A 43 -13.95 -15.40 2.21
N GLN A 44 -13.00 -14.47 2.18
CA GLN A 44 -12.96 -13.39 1.19
C GLN A 44 -12.66 -13.92 -0.22
N LEU A 45 -11.73 -14.87 -0.34
CA LEU A 45 -11.39 -15.50 -1.61
C LEU A 45 -12.54 -16.36 -2.14
N ASP A 46 -13.17 -17.17 -1.27
CA ASP A 46 -14.31 -18.00 -1.65
C ASP A 46 -15.51 -17.15 -2.10
N MET A 47 -15.74 -16.00 -1.45
CA MET A 47 -16.79 -15.06 -1.83
C MET A 47 -16.62 -14.52 -3.26
N VAL A 48 -15.38 -14.20 -3.67
CA VAL A 48 -15.11 -13.64 -5.02
C VAL A 48 -14.98 -14.70 -6.10
N MET A 49 -15.05 -15.98 -5.78
CA MET A 49 -15.13 -17.07 -6.78
C MET A 49 -16.33 -16.95 -7.71
N GLU A 50 -17.37 -16.18 -7.33
CA GLU A 50 -18.48 -15.80 -8.21
C GLU A 50 -18.01 -15.25 -9.55
N MET A 51 -16.85 -14.57 -9.59
CA MET A 51 -16.26 -14.04 -10.82
C MET A 51 -15.97 -15.12 -11.87
N TYR A 52 -15.61 -16.33 -11.45
CA TYR A 52 -15.34 -17.45 -12.35
C TYR A 52 -16.59 -18.18 -12.82
N ASN A 53 -17.74 -17.91 -12.19
CA ASN A 53 -19.04 -18.47 -12.57
C ASN A 53 -19.76 -17.61 -13.64
N ILE A 54 -19.23 -16.44 -13.99
CA ILE A 54 -19.78 -15.60 -15.06
C ILE A 54 -19.53 -16.31 -16.40
N PRO A 55 -20.58 -16.72 -17.12
CA PRO A 55 -20.39 -17.35 -18.44
C PRO A 55 -19.86 -16.29 -19.42
N LEU A 56 -18.81 -16.64 -20.14
CA LEU A 56 -18.25 -15.83 -21.21
C LEU A 56 -18.28 -16.61 -22.51
N THR A 57 -18.91 -16.06 -23.52
CA THR A 57 -18.92 -16.58 -24.89
C THR A 57 -17.79 -15.93 -25.70
N ALA A 58 -17.56 -16.41 -26.93
CA ALA A 58 -16.56 -15.82 -27.82
C ALA A 58 -16.81 -14.34 -28.09
N ASP A 59 -18.09 -13.94 -28.19
CA ASP A 59 -18.48 -12.54 -28.47
C ASP A 59 -18.26 -11.62 -27.27
N ASP A 60 -18.30 -12.16 -26.03
CA ASP A 60 -18.02 -11.40 -24.81
C ASP A 60 -16.56 -10.91 -24.75
N PHE A 61 -15.65 -11.53 -25.50
CA PHE A 61 -14.25 -11.11 -25.57
C PHE A 61 -14.01 -9.96 -26.54
N ILE A 62 -15.04 -9.52 -27.28
CA ILE A 62 -14.98 -8.36 -28.16
C ILE A 62 -15.63 -7.17 -27.45
N THR A 63 -14.84 -6.12 -27.18
CA THR A 63 -15.30 -4.91 -26.50
C THR A 63 -14.72 -3.68 -27.20
N ASP A 64 -15.56 -2.70 -27.53
CA ASP A 64 -15.15 -1.47 -28.26
C ASP A 64 -14.37 -1.77 -29.55
N GLY A 65 -14.73 -2.85 -30.26
CA GLY A 65 -14.04 -3.30 -31.47
C GLY A 65 -12.68 -3.99 -31.20
N ILE A 66 -12.35 -4.25 -29.95
CA ILE A 66 -11.11 -4.91 -29.54
C ILE A 66 -11.40 -6.37 -29.21
N ASP A 67 -10.71 -7.30 -29.85
CA ASP A 67 -10.70 -8.70 -29.44
C ASP A 67 -9.65 -8.91 -28.32
N ALA A 68 -10.12 -9.08 -27.09
CA ALA A 68 -9.28 -9.26 -25.92
C ALA A 68 -8.38 -10.50 -25.98
N ARG A 69 -8.68 -11.46 -26.87
CA ARG A 69 -7.89 -12.68 -27.06
C ARG A 69 -6.65 -12.47 -27.93
N ASN A 70 -6.56 -11.34 -28.62
CA ASN A 70 -5.49 -11.05 -29.58
C ASN A 70 -4.47 -10.05 -29.00
N TYR A 71 -3.38 -9.80 -29.70
CA TYR A 71 -2.32 -8.84 -29.36
C TYR A 71 -2.80 -7.38 -29.36
N GLY A 72 -1.94 -6.49 -28.86
CA GLY A 72 -2.14 -5.04 -28.90
C GLY A 72 -2.78 -4.46 -27.64
N TYR A 73 -2.97 -3.14 -27.66
CA TYR A 73 -3.52 -2.37 -26.53
C TYR A 73 -2.64 -2.45 -25.29
N VAL A 74 -1.39 -2.02 -25.42
CA VAL A 74 -0.38 -2.08 -24.35
C VAL A 74 -0.80 -1.37 -23.06
N ALA A 75 -1.67 -0.36 -23.13
CA ALA A 75 -2.24 0.31 -21.95
C ALA A 75 -3.45 -0.44 -21.35
N GLY A 76 -3.80 -1.64 -21.85
CA GLY A 76 -4.99 -2.39 -21.43
C GLY A 76 -6.27 -1.95 -22.15
N ILE A 77 -7.35 -2.71 -21.97
CA ILE A 77 -8.63 -2.44 -22.64
C ILE A 77 -9.30 -1.18 -22.05
N PRO A 78 -10.00 -0.36 -22.87
CA PRO A 78 -10.61 0.90 -22.45
C PRO A 78 -11.52 0.78 -21.23
N ILE A 79 -12.36 -0.27 -21.19
CA ILE A 79 -13.29 -0.49 -20.07
C ILE A 79 -12.57 -0.82 -18.73
N ALA A 80 -11.39 -1.47 -18.77
CA ALA A 80 -10.59 -1.71 -17.56
C ALA A 80 -9.91 -0.41 -17.10
N ARG A 81 -9.41 0.40 -18.03
CA ARG A 81 -8.87 1.73 -17.73
C ARG A 81 -9.93 2.62 -17.12
N LYS A 82 -11.17 2.59 -17.66
CA LYS A 82 -12.29 3.35 -17.12
C LYS A 82 -12.65 2.91 -15.70
N LEU A 83 -12.71 1.61 -15.43
CA LEU A 83 -12.98 1.09 -14.08
C LEU A 83 -11.99 1.65 -13.04
N PHE A 84 -10.69 1.56 -13.33
CA PHE A 84 -9.67 2.12 -12.43
C PHE A 84 -9.77 3.64 -12.31
N ALA A 85 -10.01 4.35 -13.41
CA ALA A 85 -10.18 5.79 -13.39
C ALA A 85 -11.36 6.22 -12.49
N ASP A 86 -12.48 5.51 -12.56
CA ASP A 86 -13.65 5.76 -11.70
C ASP A 86 -13.35 5.49 -10.21
N LEU A 87 -12.50 4.50 -9.91
CA LEU A 87 -12.08 4.18 -8.54
C LEU A 87 -11.11 5.22 -7.97
N LEU A 88 -10.17 5.70 -8.79
CA LEU A 88 -9.11 6.65 -8.40
C LEU A 88 -9.56 8.12 -8.51
N GLY A 89 -10.58 8.41 -9.33
CA GLY A 89 -11.07 9.76 -9.58
C GLY A 89 -10.35 10.49 -10.72
N CYS A 90 -9.46 9.81 -11.46
CA CYS A 90 -8.69 10.37 -12.58
C CYS A 90 -9.37 10.13 -13.95
N LYS A 91 -8.71 10.54 -15.04
CA LYS A 91 -9.23 10.31 -16.41
C LYS A 91 -8.84 8.93 -16.92
N PRO A 92 -9.72 8.22 -17.67
CA PRO A 92 -9.35 6.95 -18.30
C PRO A 92 -8.14 7.04 -19.25
N SER A 93 -7.89 8.20 -19.87
CA SER A 93 -6.71 8.44 -20.70
C SER A 93 -5.40 8.36 -19.94
N GLN A 94 -5.42 8.63 -18.64
CA GLN A 94 -4.27 8.65 -17.74
C GLN A 94 -3.92 7.27 -17.14
N VAL A 95 -4.73 6.24 -17.38
CA VAL A 95 -4.59 4.91 -16.78
C VAL A 95 -3.96 3.91 -17.73
N ILE A 96 -3.01 3.14 -17.23
CA ILE A 96 -2.51 1.89 -17.82
C ILE A 96 -3.03 0.75 -16.96
N ALA A 97 -3.91 -0.10 -17.51
CA ALA A 97 -4.32 -1.34 -16.86
C ALA A 97 -3.32 -2.44 -17.22
N GLY A 98 -2.61 -2.95 -16.21
CA GLY A 98 -1.49 -3.85 -16.34
C GLY A 98 -1.77 -5.30 -15.96
N GLY A 99 -0.73 -5.97 -15.47
CA GLY A 99 -0.76 -7.32 -14.93
C GLY A 99 -1.41 -7.39 -13.54
N ASN A 100 -1.11 -8.44 -12.78
CA ASN A 100 -1.77 -8.69 -11.48
C ASN A 100 -1.14 -7.97 -10.28
N SER A 101 -0.01 -7.28 -10.47
CA SER A 101 0.78 -6.75 -9.35
C SER A 101 1.10 -5.27 -9.53
N SER A 102 0.55 -4.41 -8.65
CA SER A 102 0.97 -3.01 -8.59
C SER A 102 2.44 -2.87 -8.17
N LEU A 103 2.97 -3.78 -7.33
CA LEU A 103 4.37 -3.78 -6.95
C LEU A 103 5.30 -4.00 -8.15
N GLU A 104 4.92 -4.90 -9.09
CA GLU A 104 5.66 -5.09 -10.34
C GLU A 104 5.66 -3.81 -11.18
N MET A 105 4.50 -3.15 -11.30
CA MET A 105 4.39 -1.88 -12.05
C MET A 105 5.21 -0.76 -11.38
N MET A 106 5.24 -0.71 -10.04
CA MET A 106 6.09 0.23 -9.30
C MET A 106 7.58 -0.06 -9.52
N PHE A 107 7.99 -1.34 -9.45
CA PHE A 107 9.34 -1.77 -9.76
C PHE A 107 9.72 -1.39 -11.20
N ASP A 108 8.83 -1.62 -12.15
CA ASP A 108 9.03 -1.31 -13.56
C ASP A 108 9.17 0.20 -13.80
N ALA A 109 8.38 1.04 -13.10
CA ALA A 109 8.52 2.50 -13.16
C ALA A 109 9.90 2.96 -12.66
N VAL A 110 10.36 2.45 -11.52
CA VAL A 110 11.72 2.73 -10.99
C VAL A 110 12.80 2.19 -11.93
N SER A 111 12.62 0.99 -12.49
CA SER A 111 13.54 0.40 -13.48
C SER A 111 13.67 1.25 -14.73
N LYS A 112 12.57 1.78 -15.24
CA LYS A 112 12.57 2.70 -16.39
C LYS A 112 13.31 3.99 -16.08
N ALA A 113 13.05 4.59 -14.90
CA ALA A 113 13.80 5.77 -14.46
C ALA A 113 15.30 5.49 -14.38
N TYR A 114 15.67 4.31 -13.87
CA TYR A 114 17.08 3.91 -13.72
C TYR A 114 17.78 3.63 -15.06
N THR A 115 17.09 2.98 -16.00
CA THR A 115 17.68 2.51 -17.27
C THR A 115 17.51 3.48 -18.43
N HIS A 116 16.39 4.19 -18.51
CA HIS A 116 16.02 5.08 -19.64
C HIS A 116 15.89 6.54 -19.23
N GLY A 117 15.62 6.83 -17.94
CA GLY A 117 15.21 8.14 -17.45
C GLY A 117 13.70 8.31 -17.49
N LEU A 118 13.22 9.39 -16.94
CA LEU A 118 11.82 9.83 -16.98
C LEU A 118 11.66 10.95 -18.00
N LEU A 119 10.45 11.43 -18.19
CA LEU A 119 10.10 12.46 -19.19
C LEU A 119 11.00 13.70 -19.09
N HIS A 120 11.37 14.13 -17.88
CA HIS A 120 12.19 15.31 -17.62
C HIS A 120 13.63 14.99 -17.16
N SER A 121 14.08 13.74 -17.29
CA SER A 121 15.44 13.35 -16.96
C SER A 121 16.43 13.83 -18.00
N GLU A 122 17.50 14.48 -17.56
CA GLU A 122 18.64 14.81 -18.44
C GLU A 122 19.41 13.55 -18.87
N LYS A 123 19.46 12.56 -18.00
CA LYS A 123 20.07 11.23 -18.23
C LYS A 123 19.41 10.17 -17.33
N PRO A 124 19.49 8.89 -17.69
CA PRO A 124 19.01 7.80 -16.83
C PRO A 124 19.61 7.84 -15.43
N TRP A 125 18.83 7.53 -14.41
CA TRP A 125 19.30 7.58 -13.01
C TRP A 125 20.49 6.66 -12.73
N GLY A 126 20.60 5.52 -13.44
CA GLY A 126 21.77 4.66 -13.36
C GLY A 126 23.08 5.26 -13.84
N LYS A 127 23.03 6.47 -14.46
CA LYS A 127 24.21 7.27 -14.86
C LYS A 127 24.44 8.47 -13.94
N LEU A 128 23.67 8.64 -12.87
CA LEU A 128 23.87 9.62 -11.83
C LEU A 128 24.85 9.09 -10.79
N ASP A 129 25.63 9.99 -10.17
CA ASP A 129 26.60 9.59 -9.14
C ASP A 129 25.89 9.10 -7.88
N ARG A 130 24.72 9.68 -7.57
CA ARG A 130 23.89 9.33 -6.41
C ARG A 130 22.43 9.59 -6.69
N VAL A 131 21.59 8.70 -6.18
CA VAL A 131 20.11 8.84 -6.14
C VAL A 131 19.65 8.60 -4.71
N LYS A 132 18.93 9.57 -4.15
CA LYS A 132 18.32 9.49 -2.83
C LYS A 132 16.82 9.35 -2.96
N TRP A 133 16.20 8.62 -2.00
CA TRP A 133 14.79 8.33 -2.00
C TRP A 133 14.17 8.52 -0.63
N LEU A 134 13.08 9.28 -0.54
CA LEU A 134 12.38 9.52 0.72
C LEU A 134 11.45 8.35 1.07
N CYS A 135 11.57 7.89 2.30
CA CYS A 135 10.87 6.74 2.82
C CYS A 135 10.11 7.12 4.10
N PRO A 136 8.81 7.47 4.04
CA PRO A 136 8.00 7.62 5.24
C PRO A 136 8.02 6.35 6.09
N VAL A 137 8.36 6.49 7.38
CA VAL A 137 8.54 5.37 8.31
C VAL A 137 7.69 5.53 9.58
N PRO A 138 7.13 4.42 10.10
CA PRO A 138 7.18 3.06 9.53
C PRO A 138 6.39 2.97 8.22
N GLY A 139 6.86 2.15 7.27
CA GLY A 139 6.28 2.05 5.93
C GLY A 139 6.30 0.64 5.36
N TYR A 140 5.89 0.48 4.09
CA TYR A 140 5.79 -0.83 3.45
C TYR A 140 7.18 -1.35 3.03
N ASP A 141 7.58 -2.47 3.61
CA ASP A 141 8.89 -3.11 3.43
C ASP A 141 9.29 -3.35 1.97
N ARG A 142 8.31 -3.68 1.11
CA ARG A 142 8.56 -3.96 -0.31
C ARG A 142 8.95 -2.72 -1.10
N HIS A 143 8.39 -1.56 -0.77
CA HIS A 143 8.77 -0.29 -1.37
C HIS A 143 10.26 -0.02 -1.15
N PHE A 144 10.71 -0.14 0.10
CA PHE A 144 12.11 0.08 0.44
C PHE A 144 13.04 -0.90 -0.30
N LYS A 145 12.64 -2.17 -0.38
CA LYS A 145 13.40 -3.19 -1.11
C LYS A 145 13.49 -2.92 -2.61
N VAL A 146 12.47 -2.33 -3.23
CA VAL A 146 12.55 -1.92 -4.64
C VAL A 146 13.68 -0.91 -4.82
N THR A 147 13.65 0.23 -4.13
CA THR A 147 14.65 1.28 -4.30
C THR A 147 16.04 0.89 -3.79
N GLU A 148 16.13 0.10 -2.71
CA GLU A 148 17.39 -0.50 -2.22
C GLU A 148 18.04 -1.38 -3.29
N SER A 149 17.25 -2.17 -4.05
CA SER A 149 17.78 -3.08 -5.07
C SER A 149 18.44 -2.36 -6.26
N PHE A 150 18.12 -1.09 -6.48
CA PHE A 150 18.78 -0.22 -7.45
C PHE A 150 19.95 0.57 -6.87
N GLY A 151 20.35 0.31 -5.62
CA GLY A 151 21.47 1.00 -4.97
C GLY A 151 21.16 2.44 -4.57
N MET A 152 19.88 2.82 -4.46
CA MET A 152 19.50 4.15 -4.02
C MET A 152 19.70 4.31 -2.52
N GLU A 153 20.10 5.51 -2.09
CA GLU A 153 20.19 5.88 -0.67
C GLU A 153 18.80 6.19 -0.13
N LEU A 154 18.36 5.41 0.85
CA LEU A 154 17.02 5.55 1.44
C LEU A 154 17.08 6.48 2.65
N ILE A 155 16.30 7.56 2.60
CA ILE A 155 16.22 8.56 3.65
C ILE A 155 14.89 8.37 4.39
N PRO A 156 14.90 7.92 5.66
CA PRO A 156 13.70 7.82 6.45
C PRO A 156 13.11 9.23 6.70
N VAL A 157 11.79 9.33 6.60
CA VAL A 157 11.00 10.52 6.94
C VAL A 157 9.98 10.11 7.98
N ARG A 158 9.87 10.84 9.06
CA ARG A 158 8.94 10.52 10.15
C ARG A 158 7.49 10.59 9.68
N MET A 159 6.69 9.56 9.98
CA MET A 159 5.24 9.61 9.87
C MET A 159 4.63 10.32 11.08
N THR A 160 3.65 11.17 10.82
CA THR A 160 2.77 11.81 11.81
C THR A 160 1.38 11.19 11.74
N GLU A 161 0.46 11.63 12.60
CA GLU A 161 -0.94 11.17 12.56
C GLU A 161 -1.70 11.56 11.27
N THR A 162 -1.15 12.49 10.50
CA THR A 162 -1.78 13.05 9.29
C THR A 162 -0.99 12.77 8.00
N GLY A 163 0.03 11.93 8.06
CA GLY A 163 0.92 11.60 6.94
C GLY A 163 2.39 11.89 7.26
N PRO A 164 3.28 11.95 6.26
CA PRO A 164 4.69 12.26 6.48
C PRO A 164 4.89 13.67 7.05
N ASP A 165 5.97 13.85 7.80
CA ASP A 165 6.38 15.16 8.28
C ASP A 165 6.76 16.05 7.08
N MET A 166 5.83 16.93 6.70
CA MET A 166 5.98 17.74 5.50
C MET A 166 7.06 18.81 5.62
N ASP A 167 7.38 19.28 6.81
CA ASP A 167 8.48 20.24 7.00
C ASP A 167 9.82 19.56 6.70
N GLU A 168 9.94 18.30 7.09
CA GLU A 168 11.10 17.48 6.75
C GLU A 168 11.15 17.16 5.25
N VAL A 169 10.04 16.76 4.64
CA VAL A 169 9.95 16.48 3.20
C VAL A 169 10.37 17.72 2.39
N GLU A 170 9.77 18.88 2.65
CA GLU A 170 10.04 20.12 1.92
C GLU A 170 11.49 20.62 2.07
N ARG A 171 12.13 20.29 3.19
CA ARG A 171 13.55 20.54 3.38
C ARG A 171 14.42 19.60 2.53
N LEU A 172 14.09 18.30 2.54
CA LEU A 172 14.88 17.25 1.88
C LEU A 172 14.81 17.32 0.36
N ILE A 173 13.66 17.66 -0.23
CA ILE A 173 13.50 17.76 -1.69
C ILE A 173 14.26 18.93 -2.33
N ARG A 174 14.89 19.81 -1.54
CA ARG A 174 15.80 20.86 -2.03
C ARG A 174 17.15 20.29 -2.49
N ASP A 175 17.46 19.07 -2.09
CA ASP A 175 18.62 18.34 -2.58
C ASP A 175 18.28 17.72 -3.95
N PRO A 176 19.01 18.10 -5.04
CA PRO A 176 18.74 17.56 -6.37
C PRO A 176 19.05 16.06 -6.52
N GLU A 177 19.75 15.44 -5.57
CA GLU A 177 19.95 14.00 -5.55
C GLU A 177 18.71 13.25 -5.07
N VAL A 178 17.76 13.91 -4.40
CA VAL A 178 16.47 13.33 -3.97
C VAL A 178 15.53 13.26 -5.16
N ARG A 179 15.35 12.04 -5.70
CA ARG A 179 14.62 11.79 -6.96
C ARG A 179 13.23 11.21 -6.77
N GLY A 180 12.84 10.88 -5.56
CA GLY A 180 11.48 10.37 -5.35
C GLY A 180 11.13 10.08 -3.91
N MET A 181 9.87 9.70 -3.72
CA MET A 181 9.26 9.45 -2.43
C MET A 181 8.18 8.36 -2.53
N TRP A 182 8.19 7.43 -1.58
CA TRP A 182 7.11 6.45 -1.42
C TRP A 182 5.95 7.03 -0.62
N ASN A 183 4.71 6.74 -1.04
CA ASN A 183 3.51 7.09 -0.27
C ASN A 183 2.48 5.97 -0.35
N VAL A 184 1.85 5.66 0.80
CA VAL A 184 0.64 4.86 0.91
C VAL A 184 -0.40 5.74 1.61
N PRO A 185 -1.15 6.56 0.84
CA PRO A 185 -1.82 7.75 1.40
C PRO A 185 -3.11 7.43 2.16
N LYS A 186 -3.76 6.33 1.86
CA LYS A 186 -5.02 5.93 2.50
C LYS A 186 -4.82 4.60 3.22
N TYR A 187 -5.13 4.57 4.52
CA TYR A 187 -4.96 3.39 5.38
C TYR A 187 -3.55 2.79 5.30
N SER A 188 -2.54 3.63 5.44
CA SER A 188 -1.11 3.31 5.26
C SER A 188 -0.69 1.98 5.88
N ASN A 189 0.16 1.26 5.20
CA ASN A 189 0.80 0.04 5.72
C ASN A 189 2.15 0.42 6.38
N PRO A 190 2.38 0.18 7.70
CA PRO A 190 1.53 -0.56 8.63
C PRO A 190 0.61 0.29 9.52
N THR A 191 0.69 1.62 9.47
CA THR A 191 0.15 2.53 10.48
C THR A 191 -1.39 2.64 10.48
N GLY A 192 -2.04 2.34 9.36
CA GLY A 192 -3.48 2.57 9.17
C GLY A 192 -3.86 4.05 8.98
N ILE A 193 -2.89 4.97 8.95
CA ILE A 193 -3.09 6.41 8.81
C ILE A 193 -3.64 6.73 7.41
N THR A 194 -4.56 7.68 7.34
CA THR A 194 -4.97 8.35 6.10
C THR A 194 -4.42 9.78 6.09
N TYR A 195 -3.76 10.16 5.00
CA TYR A 195 -3.19 11.50 4.87
C TYR A 195 -4.29 12.55 4.92
N SER A 196 -4.03 13.65 5.65
CA SER A 196 -4.95 14.78 5.68
C SER A 196 -4.94 15.56 4.37
N ASP A 197 -6.01 16.30 4.10
CA ASP A 197 -6.10 17.20 2.94
C ASP A 197 -4.96 18.22 2.92
N GLU A 198 -4.50 18.66 4.08
CA GLU A 198 -3.36 19.58 4.19
C GLU A 198 -2.07 18.91 3.73
N THR A 199 -1.79 17.70 4.21
CA THR A 199 -0.62 16.91 3.79
C THR A 199 -0.64 16.66 2.29
N ILE A 200 -1.80 16.27 1.73
CA ILE A 200 -1.95 16.01 0.30
C ILE A 200 -1.73 17.28 -0.52
N ARG A 201 -2.28 18.44 -0.07
CA ARG A 201 -2.05 19.72 -0.72
C ARG A 201 -0.59 20.14 -0.69
N ARG A 202 0.11 19.97 0.43
CA ARG A 202 1.55 20.25 0.55
C ARG A 202 2.36 19.36 -0.38
N LEU A 203 2.08 18.06 -0.45
CA LEU A 203 2.71 17.14 -1.41
C LEU A 203 2.47 17.58 -2.85
N ALA A 204 1.24 17.98 -3.20
CA ALA A 204 0.91 18.43 -4.54
C ALA A 204 1.60 19.75 -4.93
N ALA A 205 1.76 20.65 -3.97
CA ALA A 205 2.34 21.98 -4.19
C ALA A 205 3.87 22.02 -4.09
N MET A 206 4.53 20.96 -3.61
CA MET A 206 5.98 20.94 -3.40
C MET A 206 6.77 21.22 -4.69
N LYS A 207 7.98 21.76 -4.54
CA LYS A 207 8.88 22.10 -5.66
C LYS A 207 10.21 21.37 -5.47
N PRO A 208 10.32 20.10 -5.89
CA PRO A 208 11.57 19.37 -5.85
C PRO A 208 12.65 20.07 -6.69
N ALA A 209 13.91 20.05 -6.22
CA ALA A 209 15.04 20.53 -7.00
C ALA A 209 15.34 19.60 -8.19
N ALA A 210 15.01 18.32 -8.08
CA ALA A 210 15.13 17.36 -9.17
C ALA A 210 13.96 17.54 -10.16
N PRO A 211 14.21 17.82 -11.47
CA PRO A 211 13.16 18.05 -12.45
C PRO A 211 12.35 16.77 -12.78
N ASP A 212 12.93 15.62 -12.51
CA ASP A 212 12.39 14.29 -12.74
C ASP A 212 12.04 13.57 -11.43
N PHE A 213 11.59 14.33 -10.43
CA PHE A 213 11.15 13.77 -9.14
C PHE A 213 9.93 12.85 -9.33
N MET A 214 9.96 11.67 -8.71
CA MET A 214 8.90 10.67 -8.79
C MET A 214 8.13 10.60 -7.45
N LEU A 215 6.90 11.08 -7.44
CA LEU A 215 5.96 10.92 -6.32
C LEU A 215 5.21 9.60 -6.51
N MET A 216 5.69 8.53 -5.87
CA MET A 216 5.02 7.24 -5.90
C MET A 216 3.83 7.27 -4.96
N TRP A 217 2.65 6.94 -5.49
CA TRP A 217 1.36 7.02 -4.80
C TRP A 217 0.68 5.66 -4.85
N ASP A 218 1.03 4.78 -3.90
CA ASP A 218 0.45 3.45 -3.80
C ASP A 218 -0.90 3.50 -3.09
N ASN A 219 -1.96 3.66 -3.88
CA ASN A 219 -3.34 3.73 -3.42
C ASN A 219 -3.97 2.33 -3.29
N ALA A 220 -3.23 1.41 -2.65
CA ALA A 220 -3.60 0.01 -2.50
C ALA A 220 -4.93 -0.20 -1.76
N TYR A 221 -5.34 0.79 -0.96
CA TYR A 221 -6.52 0.72 -0.11
C TYR A 221 -7.59 1.74 -0.48
N CYS A 222 -7.64 2.20 -1.72
CA CYS A 222 -8.54 3.25 -2.18
C CYS A 222 -10.03 3.02 -1.86
N VAL A 223 -10.47 1.76 -1.70
CA VAL A 223 -11.86 1.34 -1.43
C VAL A 223 -11.97 0.35 -0.27
N HIS A 224 -11.08 0.43 0.72
CA HIS A 224 -10.95 -0.59 1.76
C HIS A 224 -11.40 -0.10 3.14
N GLU A 225 -12.52 0.55 3.22
CA GLU A 225 -13.17 0.91 4.47
C GLU A 225 -13.56 -0.38 5.25
N LEU A 226 -13.32 -0.39 6.56
CA LEU A 226 -13.75 -1.45 7.48
C LEU A 226 -15.10 -1.15 8.10
N GLU A 227 -15.45 0.13 8.19
CA GLU A 227 -16.67 0.63 8.80
C GLU A 227 -17.22 1.84 8.01
N GLY A 228 -18.55 1.99 8.03
CA GLY A 228 -19.22 3.14 7.43
C GLY A 228 -19.25 3.13 5.90
N ASP A 229 -19.48 4.30 5.34
CA ASP A 229 -19.54 4.52 3.90
C ASP A 229 -18.15 4.79 3.32
N PHE A 230 -18.07 4.66 2.00
CA PHE A 230 -16.87 5.02 1.23
C PHE A 230 -16.48 6.47 1.50
N VAL A 231 -15.24 6.68 1.90
CA VAL A 231 -14.65 8.01 2.09
C VAL A 231 -13.94 8.41 0.79
N PRO A 232 -14.46 9.43 0.07
CA PRO A 232 -13.78 9.96 -1.11
C PRO A 232 -12.35 10.40 -0.77
N PHE A 233 -11.43 10.18 -1.71
CA PHE A 233 -10.04 10.58 -1.58
C PHE A 233 -9.64 11.48 -2.75
N PRO A 234 -8.84 12.53 -2.54
CA PRO A 234 -8.48 13.47 -3.60
C PRO A 234 -7.79 12.79 -4.78
N ASP A 235 -8.14 13.18 -6.00
CA ASP A 235 -7.38 12.85 -7.20
C ASP A 235 -6.06 13.62 -7.19
N ILE A 236 -5.00 12.91 -6.87
CA ILE A 236 -3.64 13.49 -6.74
C ILE A 236 -3.12 14.03 -8.07
N LEU A 237 -3.48 13.42 -9.21
CA LEU A 237 -3.06 13.90 -10.53
C LEU A 237 -3.65 15.26 -10.85
N SER A 238 -4.96 15.43 -10.64
CA SER A 238 -5.63 16.72 -10.84
C SER A 238 -5.09 17.77 -9.88
N LEU A 239 -4.93 17.41 -8.61
CA LEU A 239 -4.44 18.34 -7.59
C LEU A 239 -2.99 18.79 -7.88
N CYS A 240 -2.09 17.89 -8.24
CA CYS A 240 -0.73 18.25 -8.67
C CYS A 240 -0.75 19.09 -9.95
N GLY A 241 -1.71 18.83 -10.87
CA GLY A 241 -1.91 19.62 -12.08
C GLY A 241 -2.22 21.09 -11.81
N GLU A 242 -2.97 21.41 -10.75
CA GLU A 242 -3.26 22.80 -10.31
C GLU A 242 -1.97 23.56 -9.95
N TYR A 243 -0.94 22.86 -9.48
CA TYR A 243 0.36 23.42 -9.13
C TYR A 243 1.43 23.26 -10.22
N GLY A 244 1.06 22.71 -11.40
CA GLY A 244 1.98 22.43 -12.49
C GLY A 244 2.93 21.25 -12.25
N ASN A 245 2.53 20.32 -11.40
CA ASN A 245 3.36 19.20 -10.92
C ASN A 245 2.81 17.82 -11.36
N ALA A 246 1.85 17.75 -12.30
CA ALA A 246 1.21 16.49 -12.68
C ALA A 246 2.21 15.40 -13.12
N ASP A 247 3.31 15.81 -13.77
CA ASP A 247 4.29 14.87 -14.31
C ASP A 247 5.14 14.16 -13.23
N MET A 248 5.13 14.64 -11.98
CA MET A 248 5.83 13.94 -10.91
C MET A 248 5.04 12.76 -10.33
N VAL A 249 3.72 12.66 -10.61
CA VAL A 249 2.82 11.66 -9.99
C VAL A 249 2.83 10.35 -10.72
N TYR A 250 3.00 9.28 -9.94
CA TYR A 250 2.89 7.87 -10.37
C TYR A 250 1.98 7.16 -9.37
N GLU A 251 0.67 7.13 -9.67
CA GLU A 251 -0.32 6.50 -8.81
C GLU A 251 -0.55 5.06 -9.22
N PHE A 252 -0.67 4.17 -8.23
CA PHE A 252 -0.87 2.73 -8.43
C PHE A 252 -2.03 2.23 -7.59
N ALA A 253 -2.77 1.28 -8.17
CA ALA A 253 -3.79 0.51 -7.47
C ALA A 253 -3.86 -0.90 -8.04
N SER A 254 -4.54 -1.80 -7.33
CA SER A 254 -4.78 -3.16 -7.83
C SER A 254 -6.03 -3.76 -7.21
N THR A 255 -6.54 -4.81 -7.84
CA THR A 255 -7.63 -5.62 -7.30
C THR A 255 -7.13 -6.74 -6.37
N SER A 256 -5.85 -6.73 -5.99
CA SER A 256 -5.23 -7.80 -5.17
C SER A 256 -5.96 -8.07 -3.86
N LYS A 257 -6.60 -7.05 -3.28
CA LYS A 257 -7.37 -7.18 -2.05
C LYS A 257 -8.89 -6.98 -2.26
N ILE A 258 -9.31 -6.82 -3.53
CA ILE A 258 -10.71 -6.72 -3.97
C ILE A 258 -11.17 -8.07 -4.51
N THR A 259 -10.33 -8.72 -5.35
CA THR A 259 -10.58 -10.02 -5.94
C THR A 259 -9.49 -11.02 -5.50
N PHE A 260 -8.53 -11.33 -6.36
CA PHE A 260 -7.49 -12.33 -6.10
C PHE A 260 -6.08 -11.73 -6.20
N PRO A 261 -5.24 -11.86 -5.16
CA PRO A 261 -3.84 -11.42 -5.25
C PRO A 261 -3.05 -12.12 -6.35
N GLY A 262 -3.32 -13.41 -6.56
CA GLY A 262 -2.63 -14.23 -7.55
C GLY A 262 -3.14 -14.10 -8.99
N ALA A 263 -4.33 -13.51 -9.17
CA ALA A 263 -5.00 -13.42 -10.48
C ALA A 263 -5.80 -12.12 -10.61
N GLY A 264 -5.37 -11.05 -9.95
CA GLY A 264 -5.96 -9.73 -10.04
C GLY A 264 -5.55 -8.97 -11.30
N ILE A 265 -5.91 -7.70 -11.32
CA ILE A 265 -5.40 -6.69 -12.25
C ILE A 265 -4.88 -5.49 -11.47
N ALA A 266 -3.88 -4.81 -12.01
CA ALA A 266 -3.31 -3.62 -11.42
C ALA A 266 -3.34 -2.46 -12.42
N CYS A 267 -3.15 -1.26 -11.94
CA CYS A 267 -3.02 -0.10 -12.80
C CYS A 267 -1.91 0.85 -12.32
N ALA A 268 -1.43 1.63 -13.28
CA ALA A 268 -0.70 2.87 -13.05
C ALA A 268 -1.51 4.02 -13.64
N ALA A 269 -1.66 5.11 -12.88
CA ALA A 269 -2.22 6.36 -13.37
C ALA A 269 -1.14 7.45 -13.33
N VAL A 270 -0.92 8.13 -14.44
CA VAL A 270 0.11 9.13 -14.65
C VAL A 270 -0.43 10.30 -15.46
N SER A 271 0.30 11.42 -15.55
CA SER A 271 -0.11 12.57 -16.36
C SER A 271 -0.30 12.23 -17.84
N ASP A 272 -1.03 13.07 -18.56
CA ASP A 272 -1.25 12.91 -19.99
C ASP A 272 0.09 12.92 -20.79
N ALA A 273 1.12 13.61 -20.31
CA ALA A 273 2.45 13.59 -20.92
C ALA A 273 3.21 12.29 -20.60
N ASN A 274 3.17 11.85 -19.34
CA ASN A 274 3.83 10.62 -18.92
C ASN A 274 3.22 9.37 -19.55
N ILE A 275 1.90 9.34 -19.80
CA ILE A 275 1.27 8.13 -20.36
C ILE A 275 1.81 7.80 -21.75
N GLU A 276 2.03 8.81 -22.59
CA GLU A 276 2.59 8.59 -23.92
C GLU A 276 4.06 8.14 -23.82
N TYR A 277 4.84 8.75 -22.94
CA TYR A 277 6.22 8.34 -22.67
C TYR A 277 6.31 6.89 -22.22
N PHE A 278 5.49 6.50 -21.23
CA PHE A 278 5.47 5.14 -20.70
C PHE A 278 4.97 4.11 -21.71
N LYS A 279 3.96 4.43 -22.50
CA LYS A 279 3.48 3.54 -23.59
C LYS A 279 4.58 3.22 -24.60
N ASN A 280 5.42 4.20 -24.94
CA ASN A 280 6.55 3.97 -25.84
C ASN A 280 7.56 2.98 -25.26
N LEU A 281 7.87 3.09 -23.97
CA LEU A 281 8.77 2.13 -23.28
C LEU A 281 8.09 0.75 -23.12
N LEU A 282 6.80 0.72 -22.79
CA LEU A 282 6.04 -0.52 -22.66
C LEU A 282 5.96 -1.28 -23.99
N ASN A 283 5.81 -0.60 -25.13
CA ASN A 283 5.78 -1.22 -26.46
C ASN A 283 7.10 -1.93 -26.83
N ILE A 284 8.21 -1.58 -26.16
CA ILE A 284 9.48 -2.31 -26.30
C ILE A 284 9.47 -3.57 -25.42
N GLN A 285 8.83 -3.49 -24.26
CA GLN A 285 8.85 -4.51 -23.23
C GLN A 285 7.82 -5.61 -23.45
N ILE A 286 6.58 -5.22 -23.86
CA ILE A 286 5.45 -6.12 -24.05
C ILE A 286 4.61 -5.72 -25.28
N ILE A 287 3.82 -6.66 -25.78
CA ILE A 287 2.83 -6.38 -26.83
C ILE A 287 1.45 -6.10 -26.20
N SER A 288 1.10 -6.81 -25.13
CA SER A 288 -0.12 -6.61 -24.37
C SER A 288 -0.02 -7.30 -23.01
N TYR A 289 -0.79 -6.77 -22.05
CA TYR A 289 -1.11 -7.49 -20.82
C TYR A 289 -2.22 -8.53 -21.05
N ASP A 290 -2.58 -9.30 -20.01
CA ASP A 290 -3.69 -10.26 -20.04
C ASP A 290 -5.05 -9.54 -20.09
N LYS A 291 -5.51 -9.24 -21.30
CA LYS A 291 -6.78 -8.55 -21.53
C LYS A 291 -8.00 -9.42 -21.23
N MET A 292 -7.85 -10.74 -21.31
CA MET A 292 -8.95 -11.65 -20.94
C MET A 292 -9.23 -11.58 -19.45
N ASN A 293 -8.18 -11.51 -18.63
CA ASN A 293 -8.33 -11.32 -17.19
C ASN A 293 -8.87 -9.91 -16.85
N GLN A 294 -8.42 -8.87 -17.57
CA GLN A 294 -8.99 -7.52 -17.44
C GLN A 294 -10.49 -7.53 -17.72
N LEU A 295 -10.90 -8.15 -18.81
CA LEU A 295 -12.32 -8.25 -19.19
C LEU A 295 -13.14 -8.99 -18.13
N ARG A 296 -12.64 -10.11 -17.62
CA ARG A 296 -13.30 -10.87 -16.55
C ARG A 296 -13.53 -10.02 -15.30
N HIS A 297 -12.53 -9.24 -14.90
CA HIS A 297 -12.64 -8.33 -13.77
C HIS A 297 -13.70 -7.26 -14.01
N VAL A 298 -13.70 -6.64 -15.17
CA VAL A 298 -14.69 -5.61 -15.50
C VAL A 298 -16.10 -6.19 -15.56
N ARG A 299 -16.28 -7.40 -16.07
CA ARG A 299 -17.60 -8.07 -16.08
C ARG A 299 -18.10 -8.37 -14.67
N TYR A 300 -17.22 -8.65 -13.71
CA TYR A 300 -17.56 -8.90 -12.33
C TYR A 300 -17.77 -7.61 -11.53
N LEU A 301 -16.80 -6.72 -11.57
CA LEU A 301 -16.81 -5.47 -10.80
C LEU A 301 -17.74 -4.40 -11.39
N LYS A 302 -17.98 -4.45 -12.70
CA LYS A 302 -18.84 -3.57 -13.50
C LYS A 302 -18.46 -2.09 -13.44
N ASP A 303 -18.62 -1.50 -12.26
CA ASP A 303 -18.44 -0.07 -11.99
C ASP A 303 -18.00 0.17 -10.54
N LYS A 304 -17.79 1.42 -10.18
CA LYS A 304 -17.41 1.84 -8.84
C LYS A 304 -18.45 1.41 -7.80
N GLU A 305 -19.75 1.56 -8.08
CA GLU A 305 -20.82 1.26 -7.12
C GLU A 305 -20.86 -0.24 -6.79
N THR A 306 -20.81 -1.09 -7.81
CA THR A 306 -20.73 -2.56 -7.65
C THR A 306 -19.46 -2.97 -6.89
N THR A 307 -18.33 -2.33 -7.21
CA THR A 307 -17.06 -2.56 -6.48
C THR A 307 -17.20 -2.18 -5.01
N LEU A 308 -17.78 -1.02 -4.69
CA LEU A 308 -18.01 -0.61 -3.31
C LEU A 308 -18.99 -1.53 -2.58
N ALA A 309 -20.00 -2.05 -3.27
CA ALA A 309 -20.91 -3.05 -2.69
C ALA A 309 -20.17 -4.35 -2.33
N LEU A 310 -19.25 -4.81 -3.19
CA LEU A 310 -18.37 -5.94 -2.89
C LEU A 310 -17.46 -5.64 -1.69
N MET A 311 -16.89 -4.43 -1.62
CA MET A 311 -16.01 -4.05 -0.51
C MET A 311 -16.75 -3.97 0.82
N ARG A 312 -18.03 -3.60 0.86
CA ARG A 312 -18.85 -3.72 2.07
C ARG A 312 -18.99 -5.18 2.53
N ARG A 313 -19.07 -6.15 1.60
CA ARG A 313 -19.05 -7.58 1.95
C ARG A 313 -17.70 -7.99 2.56
N HIS A 314 -16.57 -7.49 2.01
CA HIS A 314 -15.24 -7.68 2.61
C HIS A 314 -15.16 -7.08 4.02
N ALA A 315 -15.67 -5.86 4.21
CA ALA A 315 -15.69 -5.17 5.50
C ALA A 315 -16.51 -5.96 6.54
N ALA A 316 -17.62 -6.57 6.15
CA ALA A 316 -18.43 -7.43 7.05
C ALA A 316 -17.65 -8.65 7.57
N ILE A 317 -16.66 -9.14 6.82
CA ILE A 317 -15.77 -10.25 7.23
C ILE A 317 -14.61 -9.73 8.08
N LEU A 318 -14.01 -8.60 7.70
CA LEU A 318 -12.79 -8.07 8.33
C LEU A 318 -13.07 -7.24 9.59
N GLY A 319 -14.09 -6.39 9.57
CA GLY A 319 -14.40 -5.47 10.65
C GLY A 319 -14.53 -6.15 12.02
N PRO A 320 -15.26 -7.27 12.16
CA PRO A 320 -15.30 -8.01 13.43
C PRO A 320 -13.93 -8.47 13.92
N LYS A 321 -13.03 -8.89 13.01
CA LYS A 321 -11.66 -9.33 13.35
C LYS A 321 -10.82 -8.17 13.88
N PHE A 322 -10.93 -7.00 13.27
CA PHE A 322 -10.26 -5.77 13.73
C PHE A 322 -10.76 -5.36 15.11
N ARG A 323 -12.09 -5.28 15.29
CA ARG A 323 -12.67 -4.95 16.61
C ARG A 323 -12.23 -5.93 17.69
N THR A 324 -12.20 -7.23 17.41
CA THR A 324 -11.71 -8.22 18.40
C THR A 324 -10.29 -7.91 18.84
N VAL A 325 -9.39 -7.58 17.91
CA VAL A 325 -8.00 -7.25 18.26
C VAL A 325 -7.94 -5.95 19.05
N GLU A 326 -8.63 -4.90 18.62
CA GLU A 326 -8.68 -3.60 19.32
C GLU A 326 -9.25 -3.76 20.73
N ASP A 327 -10.38 -4.44 20.90
CA ASP A 327 -11.03 -4.68 22.19
C ASP A 327 -10.10 -5.45 23.16
N GLU A 328 -9.34 -6.44 22.66
CA GLU A 328 -8.41 -7.19 23.50
C GLU A 328 -7.17 -6.36 23.88
N LEU A 329 -6.66 -5.55 22.97
CA LEU A 329 -5.57 -4.60 23.26
C LEU A 329 -6.03 -3.54 24.27
N ASP A 330 -7.21 -2.96 24.08
CA ASP A 330 -7.80 -1.98 25.02
C ASP A 330 -8.04 -2.58 26.40
N ARG A 331 -8.53 -3.82 26.46
CA ARG A 331 -8.80 -4.49 27.74
C ARG A 331 -7.53 -4.84 28.51
N HIS A 332 -6.50 -5.32 27.81
CA HIS A 332 -5.34 -5.93 28.44
C HIS A 332 -4.10 -5.05 28.48
N LEU A 333 -3.86 -4.21 27.46
CA LEU A 333 -2.65 -3.39 27.39
C LEU A 333 -2.87 -1.92 27.74
N ALA A 334 -4.04 -1.32 27.44
CA ALA A 334 -4.29 0.07 27.78
C ALA A 334 -4.12 0.38 29.27
N PRO A 335 -4.64 -0.46 30.20
CA PRO A 335 -4.45 -0.22 31.64
C PRO A 335 -2.99 -0.31 32.10
N CYS A 336 -2.13 -1.01 31.35
CA CYS A 336 -0.73 -1.22 31.72
C CYS A 336 0.16 -0.03 31.35
N GLY A 337 -0.23 0.80 30.36
CA GLY A 337 0.53 1.97 29.91
C GLY A 337 1.87 1.64 29.24
N ILE A 338 1.98 0.48 28.57
CA ILE A 338 3.24 -0.06 28.01
C ILE A 338 3.25 -0.15 26.50
N ALA A 339 2.13 0.16 25.84
CA ALA A 339 2.02 0.09 24.39
C ALA A 339 1.01 1.11 23.87
N ARG A 340 1.09 1.39 22.58
CA ARG A 340 0.10 2.16 21.80
C ARG A 340 -0.22 1.39 20.55
N TRP A 341 -1.41 1.57 19.99
CA TRP A 341 -1.81 0.96 18.73
C TRP A 341 -2.69 1.89 17.92
N SER A 342 -2.70 1.66 16.62
CA SER A 342 -3.57 2.39 15.72
C SER A 342 -5.01 1.84 15.75
N HIS A 343 -5.98 2.72 15.47
CA HIS A 343 -7.40 2.39 15.29
C HIS A 343 -7.81 2.68 13.84
N PRO A 344 -7.41 1.82 12.89
CA PRO A 344 -7.61 2.10 11.47
C PRO A 344 -9.08 2.01 11.08
N LYS A 345 -9.54 2.94 10.24
CA LYS A 345 -10.87 2.91 9.65
C LYS A 345 -10.96 2.08 8.38
N GLY A 346 -9.83 1.57 7.91
CA GLY A 346 -9.71 0.77 6.71
C GLY A 346 -8.35 0.10 6.58
N GLY A 347 -8.15 -0.60 5.45
CA GLY A 347 -6.90 -1.31 5.19
C GLY A 347 -6.83 -2.70 5.85
N TYR A 348 -5.60 -3.14 6.15
CA TYR A 348 -5.33 -4.52 6.58
C TYR A 348 -4.43 -4.61 7.81
N PHE A 349 -4.12 -3.49 8.48
CA PHE A 349 -3.10 -3.48 9.53
C PHE A 349 -3.54 -2.68 10.77
N ILE A 350 -3.19 -3.21 11.93
CA ILE A 350 -3.12 -2.49 13.19
C ILE A 350 -1.63 -2.39 13.54
N SER A 351 -1.12 -1.19 13.73
CA SER A 351 0.25 -0.97 14.20
C SER A 351 0.27 -0.96 15.71
N LEU A 352 1.18 -1.73 16.32
CA LEU A 352 1.40 -1.80 17.74
C LEU A 352 2.81 -1.31 18.07
N ASP A 353 2.90 -0.22 18.81
CA ASP A 353 4.15 0.32 19.33
C ASP A 353 4.29 -0.15 20.79
N ALA A 354 5.23 -1.06 21.05
CA ALA A 354 5.61 -1.51 22.38
C ALA A 354 6.62 -0.53 23.02
N MET A 355 7.05 -0.80 24.24
CA MET A 355 8.11 0.00 24.88
C MET A 355 9.39 -0.02 24.03
N PRO A 356 10.13 1.09 23.97
CA PRO A 356 11.39 1.16 23.23
C PRO A 356 12.34 0.00 23.57
N GLY A 357 12.95 -0.61 22.54
CA GLY A 357 13.88 -1.73 22.68
C GLY A 357 13.25 -3.10 22.94
N THR A 358 11.91 -3.21 23.03
CA THR A 358 11.25 -4.50 23.38
C THR A 358 10.68 -5.25 22.18
N ALA A 359 10.63 -4.66 20.98
CA ALA A 359 9.96 -5.23 19.81
C ALA A 359 10.45 -6.66 19.48
N LYS A 360 11.77 -6.88 19.42
CA LYS A 360 12.33 -8.22 19.12
C LYS A 360 11.88 -9.25 20.14
N ARG A 361 11.94 -8.88 21.45
CA ARG A 361 11.54 -9.80 22.53
C ARG A 361 10.05 -10.10 22.50
N THR A 362 9.23 -9.11 22.23
CA THR A 362 7.78 -9.27 22.05
C THR A 362 7.48 -10.27 20.93
N LEU A 363 8.11 -10.11 19.76
CA LEU A 363 7.94 -11.02 18.63
C LEU A 363 8.42 -12.45 18.92
N GLU A 364 9.51 -12.62 19.69
CA GLU A 364 9.95 -13.94 20.15
C GLU A 364 8.89 -14.62 21.01
N LEU A 365 8.36 -13.91 22.01
CA LEU A 365 7.32 -14.43 22.89
C LEU A 365 6.02 -14.75 22.14
N CYS A 366 5.61 -13.89 21.19
CA CYS A 366 4.46 -14.17 20.32
C CYS A 366 4.68 -15.46 19.51
N ARG A 367 5.87 -15.61 18.91
CA ARG A 367 6.22 -16.81 18.13
C ARG A 367 6.24 -18.06 18.99
N ASP A 368 6.78 -17.99 20.19
CA ASP A 368 6.77 -19.08 21.15
C ASP A 368 5.34 -19.50 21.51
N ALA A 369 4.42 -18.55 21.59
CA ALA A 369 2.99 -18.80 21.77
C ALA A 369 2.23 -19.18 20.47
N GLY A 370 2.95 -19.36 19.36
CA GLY A 370 2.37 -19.81 18.07
C GLY A 370 1.84 -18.69 17.19
N VAL A 371 2.20 -17.41 17.47
CA VAL A 371 1.78 -16.26 16.66
C VAL A 371 2.95 -15.65 15.91
N THR A 372 2.95 -15.79 14.58
CA THR A 372 3.94 -15.15 13.71
C THR A 372 3.47 -13.76 13.29
N MET A 373 4.29 -12.76 13.54
CA MET A 373 4.07 -11.36 13.17
C MET A 373 5.16 -10.85 12.23
N THR A 374 5.01 -9.64 11.70
CA THR A 374 6.03 -8.98 10.88
C THR A 374 7.30 -8.76 11.72
N ALA A 375 8.48 -9.02 11.12
CA ALA A 375 9.75 -8.89 11.82
C ALA A 375 10.02 -7.44 12.26
N ALA A 376 10.63 -7.26 13.43
CA ALA A 376 11.08 -5.96 13.92
C ALA A 376 12.05 -5.32 12.92
N GLY A 377 11.91 -4.03 12.67
CA GLY A 377 12.71 -3.28 11.70
C GLY A 377 12.27 -3.43 10.25
N ALA A 378 11.42 -4.41 9.89
CA ALA A 378 11.00 -4.62 8.50
C ALA A 378 10.31 -3.39 7.87
N THR A 379 9.66 -2.58 8.68
CA THR A 379 8.94 -1.36 8.27
C THR A 379 9.84 -0.11 8.18
N PHE A 380 11.15 -0.30 8.21
CA PHE A 380 12.17 0.73 8.12
C PHE A 380 13.18 0.40 7.02
N PRO A 381 13.78 1.42 6.34
CA PRO A 381 14.87 1.23 5.40
C PRO A 381 15.99 0.39 5.99
N TYR A 382 16.57 -0.49 5.19
CA TYR A 382 17.65 -1.40 5.58
C TYR A 382 17.32 -2.36 6.74
N GLY A 383 16.06 -2.41 7.18
CA GLY A 383 15.63 -3.21 8.32
C GLY A 383 16.07 -2.65 9.68
N VAL A 384 16.43 -1.40 9.75
CA VAL A 384 16.94 -0.73 10.96
C VAL A 384 15.88 0.20 11.53
N ASP A 385 15.28 -0.22 12.65
CA ASP A 385 14.42 0.64 13.47
C ASP A 385 15.33 1.46 14.39
N PRO A 386 15.22 2.80 14.36
CA PRO A 386 16.04 3.66 15.20
C PRO A 386 15.60 3.72 16.67
N GLN A 387 14.46 3.09 17.05
CA GLN A 387 13.90 3.12 18.42
C GLN A 387 14.23 1.89 19.25
#